data_d3262d52fafcde56cc3c7dd590ca67c4
#
_entry.id   d3262d52fafcde56cc3c7dd590ca67c4
#
_cell.length_a   1.000
_cell.length_b   1.000
_cell.length_c   1.000
_cell.angle_alpha   90.00
_cell.angle_beta   90.00
_cell.angle_gamma   90.00
#
_symmetry.space_group_name_H-M   'P 1'
#
loop_
_entity.id
_entity.type
_entity.pdbx_description
1 polymer ?
#
loop_
_entity_poly.entity_id
_entity_poly.type
_entity_poly.pdbx_seq_one_letter_code
_entity_poly.pdbx_strand_id
1 'polypeptide(L)'
;MSTVEKNEKKPRLSAEETRERLVVVGVQALFEKGLSVGLDAVSLERSVVDAEVPRSSAYAAWSGDEGYTPQEFFQQAVLMRAVEARRDTYDLLMEDVTAFMEAPPEGLSRPELLRELIRISRTKNLQNVFGSRPWQIVFAVRTIMNTGDSPSLLDEELLAWMQTTEETLRNETIETLYKPMAKFFGLRPRPEYGDGAWHLLEVASSSLLEGLSMRFGLPASDYFHGIAHPETSDENWSILALLYDRLIHTFFEMIPDDEAESG
;
A
#
# COMPACT_ATOMS: atom_id res chain seq x y z
N MET A 1 -50.76 -5.91 34.16
CA MET A 1 -49.74 -4.85 34.24
C MET A 1 -48.83 -5.06 33.07
N SER A 2 -49.00 -4.24 32.02
CA SER A 2 -48.20 -4.32 30.80
C SER A 2 -47.02 -3.36 30.96
N THR A 3 -45.81 -3.88 31.05
CA THR A 3 -44.57 -3.09 31.05
C THR A 3 -44.34 -2.57 29.64
N VAL A 4 -44.57 -1.26 29.46
CA VAL A 4 -44.18 -0.53 28.25
C VAL A 4 -42.64 -0.45 28.24
N GLU A 5 -42.00 -1.27 27.40
CA GLU A 5 -40.58 -1.12 27.10
C GLU A 5 -40.33 0.30 26.57
N LYS A 6 -39.59 1.09 27.34
CA LYS A 6 -39.07 2.39 26.90
C LYS A 6 -38.14 2.14 25.74
N ASN A 7 -38.60 2.49 24.56
CA ASN A 7 -37.79 2.53 23.33
C ASN A 7 -36.68 3.58 23.53
N GLU A 8 -35.50 3.16 23.98
CA GLU A 8 -34.33 4.04 24.10
C GLU A 8 -33.98 4.55 22.72
N LYS A 9 -34.18 5.83 22.49
CA LYS A 9 -33.75 6.48 21.23
C LYS A 9 -32.25 6.32 21.12
N LYS A 10 -31.79 5.57 20.09
CA LYS A 10 -30.36 5.51 19.72
C LYS A 10 -29.81 6.95 19.66
N PRO A 11 -28.64 7.22 20.23
CA PRO A 11 -28.04 8.55 20.19
C PRO A 11 -27.87 9.00 18.75
N ARG A 12 -28.10 10.28 18.48
CA ARG A 12 -27.94 10.85 17.13
C ARG A 12 -26.45 10.95 16.81
N LEU A 13 -26.02 10.33 15.71
CA LEU A 13 -24.64 10.42 15.22
C LEU A 13 -24.30 11.85 14.85
N SER A 14 -23.04 12.25 15.09
CA SER A 14 -22.47 13.48 14.55
C SER A 14 -22.34 13.40 13.02
N ALA A 15 -22.06 14.52 12.37
CA ALA A 15 -21.80 14.54 10.91
C ALA A 15 -20.54 13.72 10.58
N GLU A 16 -19.52 13.80 11.41
CA GLU A 16 -18.25 13.05 11.25
C GLU A 16 -18.45 11.54 11.41
N GLU A 17 -19.12 11.09 12.47
CA GLU A 17 -19.48 9.67 12.66
C GLU A 17 -20.35 9.14 11.52
N THR A 18 -21.23 9.99 10.99
CA THR A 18 -22.07 9.65 9.82
C THR A 18 -21.22 9.46 8.58
N ARG A 19 -20.27 10.37 8.30
CA ARG A 19 -19.32 10.27 7.18
C ARG A 19 -18.49 9.00 7.27
N GLU A 20 -17.85 8.75 8.41
CA GLU A 20 -16.99 7.59 8.62
C GLU A 20 -17.76 6.27 8.39
N ARG A 21 -18.96 6.13 8.96
CA ARG A 21 -19.79 4.94 8.72
C ARG A 21 -20.12 4.70 7.26
N LEU A 22 -20.47 5.76 6.54
CA LEU A 22 -20.82 5.68 5.13
C LEU A 22 -19.59 5.34 4.28
N VAL A 23 -18.45 5.94 4.58
CA VAL A 23 -17.18 5.67 3.88
C VAL A 23 -16.76 4.22 4.06
N VAL A 24 -16.83 3.67 5.27
CA VAL A 24 -16.50 2.25 5.53
C VAL A 24 -17.35 1.31 4.66
N VAL A 25 -18.67 1.53 4.62
CA VAL A 25 -19.58 0.72 3.77
C VAL A 25 -19.29 0.93 2.28
N GLY A 26 -19.00 2.15 1.86
CA GLY A 26 -18.62 2.47 0.49
C GLY A 26 -17.31 1.79 0.05
N VAL A 27 -16.30 1.78 0.91
CA VAL A 27 -15.02 1.08 0.68
C VAL A 27 -15.24 -0.43 0.55
N GLN A 28 -16.07 -1.01 1.42
CA GLN A 28 -16.40 -2.44 1.31
C GLN A 28 -17.08 -2.75 -0.02
N ALA A 29 -18.06 -1.95 -0.44
CA ALA A 29 -18.73 -2.11 -1.73
C ALA A 29 -17.75 -1.98 -2.92
N LEU A 30 -16.78 -1.05 -2.84
CA LEU A 30 -15.74 -0.86 -3.82
C LEU A 30 -14.79 -2.09 -3.88
N PHE A 31 -14.38 -2.64 -2.75
CA PHE A 31 -13.52 -3.82 -2.71
C PHE A 31 -14.22 -5.09 -3.21
N GLU A 32 -15.52 -5.23 -2.97
CA GLU A 32 -16.30 -6.36 -3.47
C GLU A 32 -16.48 -6.31 -5.00
N LYS A 33 -16.75 -5.15 -5.57
CA LYS A 33 -17.12 -4.98 -6.98
C LYS A 33 -15.98 -4.54 -7.88
N GLY A 34 -14.96 -3.90 -7.32
CA GLY A 34 -13.84 -3.31 -8.05
C GLY A 34 -14.24 -2.06 -8.84
N LEU A 35 -13.27 -1.50 -9.58
CA LEU A 35 -13.44 -0.32 -10.44
C LEU A 35 -13.83 -0.65 -11.89
N SER A 36 -14.20 -1.89 -12.19
CA SER A 36 -14.45 -2.35 -13.57
C SER A 36 -15.56 -1.59 -14.34
N VAL A 37 -16.42 -0.88 -13.60
CA VAL A 37 -17.52 -0.05 -14.14
C VAL A 37 -17.48 1.37 -13.57
N GLY A 38 -16.29 1.86 -13.22
CA GLY A 38 -16.16 3.16 -12.55
C GLY A 38 -16.60 3.10 -11.09
N LEU A 39 -17.01 4.26 -10.54
CA LEU A 39 -17.50 4.37 -9.15
C LEU A 39 -19.02 4.19 -9.02
N ASP A 40 -19.72 3.72 -10.05
CA ASP A 40 -21.18 3.51 -10.02
C ASP A 40 -21.61 2.48 -8.95
N ALA A 41 -20.69 1.57 -8.59
CA ALA A 41 -20.90 0.62 -7.50
C ALA A 41 -20.91 1.30 -6.11
N VAL A 42 -20.28 2.48 -5.98
CA VAL A 42 -20.16 3.27 -4.77
C VAL A 42 -21.32 4.27 -4.73
N SER A 43 -22.45 3.84 -4.20
CA SER A 43 -23.69 4.64 -4.15
C SER A 43 -23.95 5.12 -2.72
N LEU A 44 -24.03 6.45 -2.52
CA LEU A 44 -24.40 7.04 -1.24
C LEU A 44 -25.75 6.52 -0.74
N GLU A 45 -26.74 6.42 -1.67
CA GLU A 45 -28.09 5.96 -1.32
C GLU A 45 -28.08 4.50 -0.83
N ARG A 46 -27.30 3.63 -1.45
CA ARG A 46 -27.15 2.23 -1.02
C ARG A 46 -26.39 2.15 0.30
N SER A 47 -25.31 2.90 0.45
CA SER A 47 -24.50 2.93 1.69
C SER A 47 -25.30 3.46 2.87
N VAL A 48 -26.27 4.37 2.66
CA VAL A 48 -27.19 4.83 3.69
C VAL A 48 -28.02 3.68 4.28
N VAL A 49 -28.49 2.77 3.42
CA VAL A 49 -29.27 1.59 3.84
C VAL A 49 -28.36 0.62 4.60
N ASP A 50 -27.22 0.30 4.04
CA ASP A 50 -26.30 -0.72 4.57
C ASP A 50 -25.63 -0.26 5.88
N ALA A 51 -25.39 1.05 6.04
CA ALA A 51 -24.85 1.66 7.26
C ALA A 51 -25.92 1.93 8.34
N GLU A 52 -27.20 1.70 8.05
CA GLU A 52 -28.34 2.03 8.95
C GLU A 52 -28.34 3.52 9.40
N VAL A 53 -27.98 4.43 8.50
CA VAL A 53 -27.92 5.87 8.75
C VAL A 53 -29.18 6.54 8.21
N PRO A 54 -29.81 7.50 8.94
CA PRO A 54 -30.93 8.27 8.40
C PRO A 54 -30.53 9.04 7.12
N ARG A 55 -31.33 8.93 6.06
CA ARG A 55 -31.04 9.56 4.77
C ARG A 55 -30.77 11.08 4.90
N SER A 56 -31.57 11.78 5.71
CA SER A 56 -31.38 13.23 5.95
C SER A 56 -30.03 13.55 6.59
N SER A 57 -29.57 12.71 7.53
CA SER A 57 -28.26 12.88 8.18
C SER A 57 -27.12 12.60 7.21
N ALA A 58 -27.27 11.58 6.36
CA ALA A 58 -26.28 11.24 5.33
C ALA A 58 -26.09 12.41 4.35
N TYR A 59 -27.16 12.88 3.73
CA TYR A 59 -27.06 13.99 2.76
C TYR A 59 -26.60 15.30 3.42
N ALA A 60 -26.99 15.57 4.67
CA ALA A 60 -26.49 16.73 5.39
C ALA A 60 -25.00 16.64 5.72
N ALA A 61 -24.47 15.43 5.96
CA ALA A 61 -23.04 15.22 6.21
C ALA A 61 -22.16 15.52 4.97
N TRP A 62 -22.71 15.38 3.77
CA TRP A 62 -22.00 15.60 2.49
C TRP A 62 -22.48 16.87 1.76
N SER A 63 -23.26 17.73 2.43
CA SER A 63 -23.67 19.01 1.86
C SER A 63 -22.68 20.10 2.26
N GLY A 64 -22.25 20.92 1.32
CA GLY A 64 -21.57 22.17 1.64
C GLY A 64 -20.35 22.55 0.84
N ASP A 65 -19.82 21.73 -0.07
CA ASP A 65 -18.72 22.13 -0.93
C ASP A 65 -19.22 22.59 -2.30
N GLU A 66 -18.79 23.80 -2.69
CA GLU A 66 -19.12 24.38 -3.99
C GLU A 66 -18.51 23.53 -5.11
N GLY A 67 -19.34 22.92 -5.92
CA GLY A 67 -18.95 22.23 -7.15
C GLY A 67 -19.24 20.72 -7.21
N TYR A 68 -19.45 20.05 -6.10
CA TYR A 68 -19.74 18.61 -6.07
C TYR A 68 -21.14 18.29 -5.58
N THR A 69 -21.73 17.25 -6.16
CA THR A 69 -22.94 16.65 -5.59
C THR A 69 -22.56 15.82 -4.32
N PRO A 70 -23.48 15.61 -3.37
CA PRO A 70 -23.24 14.73 -2.23
C PRO A 70 -22.77 13.33 -2.63
N GLN A 71 -23.19 12.83 -3.78
CA GLN A 71 -22.76 11.55 -4.34
C GLN A 71 -21.30 11.57 -4.76
N GLU A 72 -20.86 12.59 -5.50
CA GLU A 72 -19.48 12.73 -5.97
C GLU A 72 -18.50 12.91 -4.81
N PHE A 73 -18.86 13.76 -3.86
CA PHE A 73 -18.03 13.98 -2.66
C PHE A 73 -17.88 12.72 -1.80
N PHE A 74 -18.96 11.95 -1.67
CA PHE A 74 -18.91 10.64 -1.03
C PHE A 74 -17.99 9.66 -1.78
N GLN A 75 -18.11 9.58 -3.11
CA GLN A 75 -17.29 8.70 -3.93
C GLN A 75 -15.80 9.05 -3.86
N GLN A 76 -15.47 10.34 -3.83
CA GLN A 76 -14.10 10.83 -3.65
C GLN A 76 -13.53 10.38 -2.29
N ALA A 77 -14.29 10.57 -1.20
CA ALA A 77 -13.86 10.15 0.14
C ALA A 77 -13.67 8.63 0.24
N VAL A 78 -14.55 7.84 -0.39
CA VAL A 78 -14.40 6.38 -0.45
C VAL A 78 -13.14 5.98 -1.21
N LEU A 79 -12.84 6.65 -2.33
CA LEU A 79 -11.65 6.39 -3.12
C LEU A 79 -10.37 6.72 -2.35
N MET A 80 -10.33 7.88 -1.69
CA MET A 80 -9.20 8.28 -0.83
C MET A 80 -8.95 7.24 0.26
N ARG A 81 -10.00 6.83 0.98
CA ARG A 81 -9.89 5.81 2.03
C ARG A 81 -9.43 4.45 1.51
N ALA A 82 -9.90 4.05 0.32
CA ALA A 82 -9.48 2.81 -0.32
C ALA A 82 -7.99 2.84 -0.71
N VAL A 83 -7.49 3.99 -1.17
CA VAL A 83 -6.07 4.19 -1.48
C VAL A 83 -5.22 4.15 -0.21
N GLU A 84 -5.69 4.78 0.88
CA GLU A 84 -4.99 4.74 2.18
C GLU A 84 -4.87 3.32 2.74
N ALA A 85 -5.87 2.48 2.54
CA ALA A 85 -5.89 1.10 3.04
C ALA A 85 -4.76 0.20 2.49
N ARG A 86 -4.05 0.64 1.43
CA ARG A 86 -2.82 -0.05 0.98
C ARG A 86 -1.69 -0.02 2.03
N ARG A 87 -1.75 0.92 2.99
CA ARG A 87 -0.77 1.04 4.07
C ARG A 87 -0.67 -0.24 4.89
N ASP A 88 -1.77 -0.97 5.08
CA ASP A 88 -1.77 -2.25 5.79
C ASP A 88 -0.77 -3.25 5.17
N THR A 89 -0.59 -3.22 3.84
CA THR A 89 0.39 -4.08 3.16
C THR A 89 1.84 -3.66 3.45
N TYR A 90 2.07 -2.36 3.59
CA TYR A 90 3.37 -1.82 4.00
C TYR A 90 3.69 -2.18 5.45
N ASP A 91 2.73 -2.06 6.34
CA ASP A 91 2.88 -2.38 7.76
C ASP A 91 3.24 -3.87 7.95
N LEU A 92 2.61 -4.78 7.18
CA LEU A 92 2.99 -6.20 7.16
C LEU A 92 4.43 -6.44 6.70
N LEU A 93 4.92 -5.68 5.71
CA LEU A 93 6.32 -5.76 5.28
C LEU A 93 7.26 -5.28 6.40
N MET A 94 6.91 -4.19 7.08
CA MET A 94 7.67 -3.64 8.20
C MET A 94 7.76 -4.63 9.37
N GLU A 95 6.65 -5.30 9.71
CA GLU A 95 6.61 -6.33 10.75
C GLU A 95 7.54 -7.50 10.41
N ASP A 96 7.49 -8.02 9.18
CA ASP A 96 8.35 -9.11 8.73
C ASP A 96 9.84 -8.74 8.79
N VAL A 97 10.21 -7.54 8.33
CA VAL A 97 11.61 -7.07 8.34
C VAL A 97 12.10 -6.84 9.76
N THR A 98 11.29 -6.21 10.61
CA THR A 98 11.63 -5.95 12.01
C THR A 98 11.82 -7.25 12.76
N ALA A 99 10.89 -8.20 12.65
CA ALA A 99 10.99 -9.52 13.29
C ALA A 99 12.25 -10.27 12.87
N PHE A 100 12.63 -10.19 11.59
CA PHE A 100 13.87 -10.80 11.11
C PHE A 100 15.12 -10.15 11.72
N MET A 101 15.15 -8.81 11.81
CA MET A 101 16.30 -8.09 12.40
C MET A 101 16.42 -8.31 13.92
N GLU A 102 15.30 -8.50 14.62
CA GLU A 102 15.29 -8.81 16.07
C GLU A 102 15.75 -10.23 16.39
N ALA A 103 15.46 -11.19 15.51
CA ALA A 103 15.83 -12.59 15.69
C ALA A 103 16.42 -13.19 14.40
N PRO A 104 17.59 -12.73 13.95
CA PRO A 104 18.20 -13.20 12.72
C PRO A 104 18.62 -14.68 12.84
N PRO A 105 18.56 -15.47 11.75
CA PRO A 105 19.06 -16.84 11.73
C PRO A 105 20.53 -16.91 12.14
N GLU A 106 20.86 -17.87 13.00
CA GLU A 106 22.24 -18.09 13.46
C GLU A 106 23.11 -18.71 12.35
N GLY A 107 24.41 -18.39 12.39
CA GLY A 107 25.43 -19.03 11.53
C GLY A 107 25.53 -18.49 10.11
N LEU A 108 24.77 -17.49 9.76
CA LEU A 108 24.84 -16.82 8.45
C LEU A 108 25.74 -15.58 8.54
N SER A 109 26.53 -15.34 7.48
CA SER A 109 27.25 -14.08 7.29
C SER A 109 26.29 -12.92 6.95
N ARG A 110 26.74 -11.66 7.10
CA ARG A 110 25.92 -10.48 6.75
C ARG A 110 25.35 -10.53 5.32
N PRO A 111 26.11 -10.90 4.27
CA PRO A 111 25.58 -11.05 2.92
C PRO A 111 24.50 -12.14 2.82
N GLU A 112 24.67 -13.26 3.53
CA GLU A 112 23.70 -14.35 3.54
C GLU A 112 22.42 -13.95 4.29
N LEU A 113 22.55 -13.26 5.42
CA LEU A 113 21.41 -12.70 6.16
C LEU A 113 20.62 -11.70 5.32
N LEU A 114 21.30 -10.81 4.60
CA LEU A 114 20.62 -9.85 3.69
C LEU A 114 19.83 -10.58 2.61
N ARG A 115 20.44 -11.56 1.95
CA ARG A 115 19.77 -12.37 0.92
C ARG A 115 18.56 -13.11 1.48
N GLU A 116 18.69 -13.69 2.65
CA GLU A 116 17.59 -14.42 3.30
C GLU A 116 16.42 -13.49 3.66
N LEU A 117 16.71 -12.30 4.21
CA LEU A 117 15.69 -11.28 4.44
C LEU A 117 14.99 -10.89 3.15
N ILE A 118 15.74 -10.60 2.09
CA ILE A 118 15.18 -10.21 0.78
C ILE A 118 14.28 -11.33 0.24
N ARG A 119 14.76 -12.57 0.27
CA ARG A 119 14.03 -13.75 -0.19
C ARG A 119 12.67 -13.88 0.49
N ILE A 120 12.65 -13.81 1.82
CA ILE A 120 11.42 -13.98 2.61
C ILE A 120 10.52 -12.77 2.44
N SER A 121 11.00 -11.57 2.74
CA SER A 121 10.17 -10.37 2.81
C SER A 121 9.59 -9.98 1.45
N ARG A 122 10.39 -10.06 0.37
CA ARG A 122 9.93 -9.68 -0.97
C ARG A 122 8.98 -10.71 -1.59
N THR A 123 9.16 -11.98 -1.27
CA THR A 123 8.22 -13.03 -1.69
C THR A 123 6.85 -12.83 -1.02
N LYS A 124 6.83 -12.59 0.30
CA LYS A 124 5.59 -12.29 1.02
C LYS A 124 4.96 -10.97 0.56
N ASN A 125 5.77 -9.92 0.39
CA ASN A 125 5.27 -8.63 -0.10
C ASN A 125 4.59 -8.77 -1.47
N LEU A 126 5.19 -9.51 -2.40
CA LEU A 126 4.59 -9.79 -3.69
C LEU A 126 3.22 -10.46 -3.53
N GLN A 127 3.12 -11.49 -2.69
CA GLN A 127 1.86 -12.20 -2.41
C GLN A 127 0.81 -11.26 -1.79
N ASN A 128 1.21 -10.43 -0.82
CA ASN A 128 0.34 -9.49 -0.15
C ASN A 128 -0.21 -8.42 -1.12
N VAL A 129 0.63 -7.88 -2.00
CA VAL A 129 0.22 -6.88 -2.99
C VAL A 129 -0.72 -7.49 -4.03
N PHE A 130 -0.40 -8.67 -4.57
CA PHE A 130 -1.26 -9.34 -5.56
C PHE A 130 -2.65 -9.71 -5.00
N GLY A 131 -2.73 -10.13 -3.74
CA GLY A 131 -3.98 -10.44 -3.05
C GLY A 131 -4.76 -9.21 -2.59
N SER A 132 -4.14 -8.04 -2.60
CA SER A 132 -4.68 -6.83 -1.97
C SER A 132 -5.67 -6.09 -2.86
N ARG A 133 -6.91 -5.96 -2.41
CA ARG A 133 -7.94 -5.12 -3.06
C ARG A 133 -7.56 -3.63 -3.08
N PRO A 134 -7.03 -3.02 -1.99
CA PRO A 134 -6.52 -1.65 -2.02
C PRO A 134 -5.51 -1.41 -3.15
N TRP A 135 -4.55 -2.31 -3.35
CA TRP A 135 -3.57 -2.18 -4.44
C TRP A 135 -4.20 -2.26 -5.83
N GLN A 136 -5.18 -3.14 -6.03
CA GLN A 136 -5.94 -3.21 -7.29
C GLN A 136 -6.64 -1.89 -7.60
N ILE A 137 -7.21 -1.23 -6.58
CA ILE A 137 -7.83 0.09 -6.74
C ILE A 137 -6.78 1.15 -7.12
N VAL A 138 -5.65 1.20 -6.42
CA VAL A 138 -4.54 2.13 -6.74
C VAL A 138 -4.08 1.97 -8.19
N PHE A 139 -3.87 0.74 -8.66
CA PHE A 139 -3.46 0.49 -10.04
C PHE A 139 -4.52 0.93 -11.06
N ALA A 140 -5.78 0.65 -10.77
CA ALA A 140 -6.88 1.07 -11.65
C ALA A 140 -6.97 2.61 -11.73
N VAL A 141 -6.89 3.31 -10.60
CA VAL A 141 -6.88 4.78 -10.54
C VAL A 141 -5.70 5.35 -11.32
N ARG A 142 -4.48 4.86 -11.10
CA ARG A 142 -3.28 5.30 -11.86
C ARG A 142 -3.42 5.07 -13.35
N THR A 143 -4.02 3.96 -13.76
CA THR A 143 -4.27 3.68 -15.18
C THR A 143 -5.20 4.72 -15.78
N ILE A 144 -6.31 5.04 -15.11
CA ILE A 144 -7.28 6.06 -15.54
C ILE A 144 -6.60 7.44 -15.65
N MET A 145 -5.80 7.81 -14.62
CA MET A 145 -5.06 9.08 -14.62
C MET A 145 -4.12 9.22 -15.82
N ASN A 146 -3.47 8.13 -16.24
CA ASN A 146 -2.51 8.14 -17.34
C ASN A 146 -3.17 8.16 -18.73
N THR A 147 -4.44 7.84 -18.85
CA THR A 147 -5.14 7.83 -20.15
C THR A 147 -5.65 9.21 -20.59
N GLY A 148 -5.65 10.20 -19.71
CA GLY A 148 -6.13 11.55 -20.02
C GLY A 148 -7.66 11.69 -20.09
N ASP A 149 -8.38 10.57 -20.08
CA ASP A 149 -9.85 10.52 -20.03
C ASP A 149 -10.33 10.44 -18.56
N SER A 150 -9.77 11.29 -17.70
CA SER A 150 -10.12 11.27 -16.28
C SER A 150 -11.61 11.61 -16.10
N PRO A 151 -12.38 10.76 -15.44
CA PRO A 151 -13.72 11.12 -14.99
C PRO A 151 -13.67 12.41 -14.17
N SER A 152 -14.75 13.19 -14.17
CA SER A 152 -14.86 14.42 -13.38
C SER A 152 -14.54 14.26 -11.87
N LEU A 153 -14.57 13.03 -11.40
CA LEU A 153 -14.24 12.63 -10.02
C LEU A 153 -12.72 12.58 -9.71
N LEU A 154 -11.86 12.52 -10.72
CA LEU A 154 -10.40 12.56 -10.59
C LEU A 154 -9.93 13.98 -10.91
N ASP A 155 -10.29 14.91 -10.06
CA ASP A 155 -9.91 16.31 -10.20
C ASP A 155 -8.45 16.57 -9.78
N GLU A 156 -8.01 17.80 -10.00
CA GLU A 156 -6.64 18.23 -9.65
C GLU A 156 -6.37 18.09 -8.14
N GLU A 157 -7.37 18.23 -7.29
CA GLU A 157 -7.22 18.15 -5.83
C GLU A 157 -6.95 16.70 -5.39
N LEU A 158 -7.73 15.74 -5.89
CA LEU A 158 -7.50 14.31 -5.64
C LEU A 158 -6.14 13.85 -6.17
N LEU A 159 -5.74 14.34 -7.36
CA LEU A 159 -4.44 14.04 -7.95
C LEU A 159 -3.29 14.58 -7.09
N ALA A 160 -3.39 15.83 -6.64
CA ALA A 160 -2.39 16.44 -5.75
C ALA A 160 -2.31 15.70 -4.40
N TRP A 161 -3.46 15.32 -3.83
CA TRP A 161 -3.50 14.52 -2.61
C TRP A 161 -2.83 13.16 -2.81
N MET A 162 -3.10 12.45 -3.91
CA MET A 162 -2.45 11.18 -4.21
C MET A 162 -0.93 11.33 -4.34
N GLN A 163 -0.45 12.35 -5.05
CA GLN A 163 0.99 12.62 -5.19
C GLN A 163 1.65 12.89 -3.83
N THR A 164 1.02 13.71 -3.00
CA THR A 164 1.51 14.02 -1.65
C THR A 164 1.55 12.77 -0.76
N THR A 165 0.51 11.93 -0.84
CA THR A 165 0.44 10.66 -0.10
C THR A 165 1.53 9.69 -0.55
N GLU A 166 1.81 9.60 -1.85
CA GLU A 166 2.90 8.79 -2.41
C GLU A 166 4.27 9.27 -1.94
N GLU A 167 4.51 10.57 -1.99
CA GLU A 167 5.77 11.16 -1.55
C GLU A 167 6.00 10.95 -0.05
N THR A 168 4.95 11.10 0.75
CA THR A 168 5.00 10.84 2.19
C THR A 168 5.35 9.38 2.48
N LEU A 169 4.65 8.44 1.84
CA LEU A 169 4.90 7.01 2.01
C LEU A 169 6.32 6.62 1.56
N ARG A 170 6.81 7.21 0.47
CA ARG A 170 8.17 7.01 -0.03
C ARG A 170 9.22 7.45 0.98
N ASN A 171 9.09 8.65 1.50
CA ASN A 171 10.01 9.19 2.50
C ASN A 171 9.97 8.35 3.79
N GLU A 172 8.79 7.98 4.24
CA GLU A 172 8.60 7.09 5.39
C GLU A 172 9.28 5.73 5.16
N THR A 173 9.12 5.11 3.99
CA THR A 173 9.78 3.84 3.63
C THR A 173 11.31 3.95 3.70
N ILE A 174 11.87 5.05 3.21
CA ILE A 174 13.32 5.27 3.27
C ILE A 174 13.78 5.37 4.72
N GLU A 175 13.11 6.17 5.55
CA GLU A 175 13.53 6.44 6.92
C GLU A 175 13.29 5.28 7.88
N THR A 176 12.17 4.56 7.73
CA THR A 176 11.75 3.54 8.70
C THR A 176 12.12 2.12 8.28
N LEU A 177 12.35 1.87 7.00
CA LEU A 177 12.71 0.54 6.49
C LEU A 177 14.13 0.49 5.93
N TYR A 178 14.44 1.28 4.90
CA TYR A 178 15.69 1.10 4.16
C TYR A 178 16.93 1.52 4.95
N LYS A 179 16.89 2.67 5.62
CA LYS A 179 18.03 3.12 6.42
C LYS A 179 18.33 2.20 7.63
N PRO A 180 17.34 1.78 8.44
CA PRO A 180 17.58 0.82 9.50
C PRO A 180 18.09 -0.53 8.98
N MET A 181 17.52 -1.04 7.89
CA MET A 181 17.98 -2.27 7.25
C MET A 181 19.44 -2.13 6.78
N ALA A 182 19.78 -1.05 6.09
CA ALA A 182 21.13 -0.80 5.62
C ALA A 182 22.14 -0.70 6.79
N LYS A 183 21.76 -0.03 7.87
CA LYS A 183 22.58 0.04 9.09
C LYS A 183 22.79 -1.36 9.70
N PHE A 184 21.76 -2.19 9.78
CA PHE A 184 21.84 -3.54 10.33
C PHE A 184 22.80 -4.43 9.52
N PHE A 185 22.72 -4.36 8.19
CA PHE A 185 23.55 -5.17 7.29
C PHE A 185 24.91 -4.53 6.95
N GLY A 186 25.21 -3.33 7.43
CA GLY A 186 26.44 -2.62 7.07
C GLY A 186 26.49 -2.24 5.59
N LEU A 187 25.38 -1.71 5.07
CA LEU A 187 25.30 -1.18 3.71
C LEU A 187 25.51 0.33 3.71
N ARG A 188 26.23 0.82 2.70
CA ARG A 188 26.31 2.25 2.40
C ARG A 188 25.97 2.53 0.93
N PRO A 189 25.43 3.70 0.62
CA PRO A 189 25.27 4.14 -0.77
C PRO A 189 26.61 4.08 -1.50
N ARG A 190 26.60 3.62 -2.75
CA ARG A 190 27.77 3.71 -3.60
C ARG A 190 28.12 5.16 -3.88
N PRO A 191 29.41 5.55 -3.94
CA PRO A 191 29.84 6.93 -4.09
C PRO A 191 29.25 7.67 -5.29
N GLU A 192 29.01 6.94 -6.40
CA GLU A 192 28.44 7.49 -7.62
C GLU A 192 26.98 7.94 -7.50
N TYR A 193 26.23 7.41 -6.52
CA TYR A 193 24.84 7.77 -6.27
C TYR A 193 24.67 8.66 -5.04
N GLY A 194 25.60 8.62 -4.08
CA GLY A 194 25.50 9.36 -2.83
C GLY A 194 24.15 9.15 -2.13
N ASP A 195 23.63 10.19 -1.49
CA ASP A 195 22.33 10.12 -0.81
C ASP A 195 21.14 9.88 -1.76
N GLY A 196 21.31 10.10 -3.06
CA GLY A 196 20.29 9.79 -4.07
C GLY A 196 19.99 8.29 -4.21
N ALA A 197 20.91 7.42 -3.74
CA ALA A 197 20.73 5.97 -3.78
C ALA A 197 19.44 5.50 -3.08
N TRP A 198 19.07 6.14 -1.98
CA TRP A 198 17.84 5.82 -1.23
C TRP A 198 16.59 6.02 -2.06
N HIS A 199 16.51 7.17 -2.71
CA HIS A 199 15.39 7.51 -3.58
C HIS A 199 15.33 6.62 -4.82
N LEU A 200 16.49 6.34 -5.42
CA LEU A 200 16.58 5.44 -6.57
C LEU A 200 16.15 4.02 -6.24
N LEU A 201 16.58 3.49 -5.08
CA LEU A 201 16.15 2.15 -4.63
C LEU A 201 14.64 2.10 -4.42
N GLU A 202 14.06 3.12 -3.77
CA GLU A 202 12.62 3.16 -3.51
C GLU A 202 11.82 3.22 -4.81
N VAL A 203 12.14 4.17 -5.71
CA VAL A 203 11.45 4.33 -6.99
C VAL A 203 11.57 3.07 -7.84
N ALA A 204 12.77 2.48 -7.93
CA ALA A 204 12.99 1.27 -8.73
C ALA A 204 12.24 0.06 -8.15
N SER A 205 12.25 -0.12 -6.82
CA SER A 205 11.57 -1.24 -6.16
C SER A 205 10.04 -1.14 -6.25
N SER A 206 9.49 0.06 -6.07
CA SER A 206 8.05 0.32 -6.23
C SER A 206 7.60 0.10 -7.66
N SER A 207 8.35 0.65 -8.64
CA SER A 207 8.06 0.48 -10.06
C SER A 207 8.12 -0.99 -10.49
N LEU A 208 9.08 -1.74 -9.95
CA LEU A 208 9.21 -3.17 -10.20
C LEU A 208 7.99 -3.95 -9.67
N LEU A 209 7.60 -3.70 -8.41
CA LEU A 209 6.45 -4.33 -7.79
C LEU A 209 5.15 -4.02 -8.55
N GLU A 210 4.93 -2.75 -8.88
CA GLU A 210 3.79 -2.30 -9.66
C GLU A 210 3.77 -2.90 -11.07
N GLY A 211 4.90 -2.85 -11.77
CA GLY A 211 5.02 -3.41 -13.11
C GLY A 211 4.75 -4.91 -13.17
N LEU A 212 5.25 -5.68 -12.20
CA LEU A 212 4.93 -7.10 -12.08
C LEU A 212 3.45 -7.31 -11.79
N SER A 213 2.88 -6.53 -10.87
CA SER A 213 1.46 -6.63 -10.49
C SER A 213 0.53 -6.33 -11.67
N MET A 214 0.83 -5.31 -12.47
CA MET A 214 0.02 -4.94 -13.64
C MET A 214 0.14 -5.94 -14.79
N ARG A 215 1.34 -6.52 -15.00
CA ARG A 215 1.62 -7.36 -16.16
C ARG A 215 0.99 -8.75 -16.05
N PHE A 216 0.96 -9.32 -14.87
CA PHE A 216 0.65 -10.74 -14.72
C PHE A 216 -0.77 -11.02 -14.23
N GLY A 217 -1.51 -9.99 -13.77
CA GLY A 217 -2.85 -10.18 -13.23
C GLY A 217 -2.84 -11.09 -11.99
N LEU A 218 -3.99 -11.59 -11.59
CA LEU A 218 -4.15 -12.53 -10.48
C LEU A 218 -4.72 -13.86 -10.99
N PRO A 219 -4.34 -14.99 -10.38
CA PRO A 219 -3.24 -15.26 -9.47
C PRO A 219 -1.98 -15.62 -10.25
N ALA A 220 -0.90 -14.97 -9.93
CA ALA A 220 0.39 -15.35 -10.47
C ALA A 220 0.83 -16.67 -9.82
N SER A 221 0.50 -17.77 -10.44
CA SER A 221 0.99 -19.07 -10.06
C SER A 221 2.52 -19.17 -10.25
N ASP A 222 3.05 -20.15 -10.81
CA ASP A 222 4.40 -20.66 -10.87
C ASP A 222 5.53 -19.72 -11.39
N TYR A 223 5.21 -18.60 -12.07
CA TYR A 223 6.23 -17.66 -12.60
C TYR A 223 6.94 -16.81 -11.54
N PHE A 224 6.43 -16.78 -10.32
CA PHE A 224 6.98 -15.91 -9.27
C PHE A 224 7.75 -16.67 -8.19
N HIS A 225 7.75 -17.99 -8.23
CA HIS A 225 8.42 -18.86 -7.26
C HIS A 225 9.30 -19.89 -7.96
N GLY A 226 10.23 -20.46 -7.23
CA GLY A 226 11.08 -21.53 -7.74
C GLY A 226 12.15 -21.05 -8.70
N ILE A 227 12.57 -19.78 -8.63
CA ILE A 227 13.69 -19.26 -9.41
C ILE A 227 14.98 -19.53 -8.66
N ALA A 228 15.96 -20.13 -9.34
CA ALA A 228 17.27 -20.35 -8.78
C ALA A 228 18.05 -19.04 -8.67
N HIS A 229 18.59 -18.75 -7.48
CA HIS A 229 19.50 -17.62 -7.30
C HIS A 229 20.86 -17.94 -7.94
N PRO A 230 21.40 -17.06 -8.79
CA PRO A 230 22.60 -17.37 -9.59
C PRO A 230 23.87 -17.61 -8.77
N GLU A 231 23.94 -17.10 -7.53
CA GLU A 231 25.11 -17.24 -6.66
C GLU A 231 24.98 -18.35 -5.63
N THR A 232 23.74 -18.68 -5.19
CA THR A 232 23.51 -19.68 -4.13
C THR A 232 22.93 -20.98 -4.62
N SER A 233 22.40 -21.00 -5.86
CA SER A 233 21.63 -22.13 -6.44
C SER A 233 20.39 -22.52 -5.62
N ASP A 234 19.95 -21.67 -4.69
CA ASP A 234 18.67 -21.85 -3.99
C ASP A 234 17.52 -21.56 -4.94
N GLU A 235 16.61 -22.52 -5.11
CA GLU A 235 15.47 -22.47 -6.03
C GLU A 235 14.22 -21.84 -5.43
N ASN A 236 14.28 -21.25 -4.23
CA ASN A 236 13.12 -20.73 -3.52
C ASN A 236 12.95 -19.19 -3.67
N TRP A 237 13.46 -18.61 -4.73
CA TRP A 237 13.37 -17.17 -4.95
C TRP A 237 12.13 -16.81 -5.77
N SER A 238 11.49 -15.70 -5.42
CA SER A 238 10.53 -15.04 -6.30
C SER A 238 11.28 -14.10 -7.27
N ILE A 239 10.65 -13.80 -8.41
CA ILE A 239 11.22 -12.84 -9.36
C ILE A 239 11.43 -11.46 -8.71
N LEU A 240 10.52 -11.02 -7.84
CA LEU A 240 10.67 -9.75 -7.13
C LEU A 240 11.86 -9.78 -6.19
N ALA A 241 12.03 -10.85 -5.41
CA ALA A 241 13.15 -10.99 -4.49
C ALA A 241 14.49 -10.97 -5.24
N LEU A 242 14.60 -11.73 -6.33
CA LEU A 242 15.80 -11.78 -7.15
C LEU A 242 16.16 -10.41 -7.75
N LEU A 243 15.19 -9.71 -8.32
CA LEU A 243 15.43 -8.41 -8.94
C LEU A 243 15.72 -7.33 -7.87
N TYR A 244 15.09 -7.41 -6.70
CA TYR A 244 15.36 -6.51 -5.60
C TYR A 244 16.77 -6.70 -5.01
N ASP A 245 17.25 -7.94 -4.91
CA ASP A 245 18.65 -8.25 -4.55
C ASP A 245 19.62 -7.52 -5.50
N ARG A 246 19.38 -7.59 -6.80
CA ARG A 246 20.19 -6.88 -7.81
C ARG A 246 20.11 -5.36 -7.68
N LEU A 247 18.94 -4.80 -7.38
CA LEU A 247 18.79 -3.36 -7.14
C LEU A 247 19.61 -2.88 -5.94
N ILE A 248 19.58 -3.63 -4.82
CA ILE A 248 20.42 -3.29 -3.66
C ILE A 248 21.87 -3.26 -4.06
N HIS A 249 22.40 -4.29 -4.70
CA HIS A 249 23.81 -4.35 -5.13
C HIS A 249 24.17 -3.32 -6.21
N THR A 250 23.18 -2.77 -6.92
CA THR A 250 23.40 -1.67 -7.88
C THR A 250 23.64 -0.36 -7.16
N PHE A 251 22.85 -0.03 -6.15
CA PHE A 251 22.89 1.29 -5.49
C PHE A 251 23.72 1.31 -4.21
N PHE A 252 23.96 0.15 -3.60
CA PHE A 252 24.65 0.02 -2.32
C PHE A 252 25.82 -0.96 -2.42
N GLU A 253 26.75 -0.79 -1.52
CA GLU A 253 27.85 -1.70 -1.29
C GLU A 253 27.95 -2.06 0.20
N MET A 254 28.48 -3.24 0.52
CA MET A 254 28.76 -3.63 1.89
C MET A 254 29.98 -2.89 2.41
N ILE A 255 29.88 -2.38 3.62
CA ILE A 255 31.02 -1.83 4.36
C ILE A 255 31.91 -3.00 4.77
N PRO A 256 33.21 -2.98 4.43
CA PRO A 256 34.16 -3.98 4.88
C PRO A 256 34.19 -4.10 6.42
N ASP A 257 34.40 -5.32 6.95
CA ASP A 257 34.33 -5.55 8.39
C ASP A 257 35.36 -4.73 9.18
N ASP A 258 36.52 -4.46 8.58
CA ASP A 258 37.57 -3.63 9.15
C ASP A 258 37.22 -2.15 9.27
N GLU A 259 36.36 -1.63 8.39
CA GLU A 259 35.83 -0.28 8.48
C GLU A 259 34.64 -0.18 9.47
N ALA A 260 33.86 -1.25 9.62
CA ALA A 260 32.67 -1.29 10.47
C ALA A 260 33.01 -1.22 11.98
N GLU A 261 34.20 -1.70 12.40
CA GLU A 261 34.66 -1.67 13.79
C GLU A 261 35.25 -0.32 14.21
N SER A 262 35.45 0.60 13.28
CA SER A 262 36.15 1.87 13.49
C SER A 262 35.22 3.09 13.70
N GLY A 263 33.91 2.95 13.56
CA GLY A 263 32.89 4.00 13.66
C GLY A 263 31.85 3.77 14.73
#